data_4f996c06c0e75644bcf3b5bb943fc414
#
_entry.id   4f996c06c0e75644bcf3b5bb943fc414
#
_cell.length_a   1.000
_cell.length_b   1.000
_cell.length_c   1.000
_cell.angle_alpha   90.00
_cell.angle_beta   90.00
_cell.angle_gamma   90.00
#
_symmetry.space_group_name_H-M   'P 1'
#
loop_
_entity.id
_entity.type
_entity.pdbx_description
1 polymer ?
#
loop_
_entity_poly.entity_id
_entity_poly.type
_entity_poly.pdbx_seq_one_letter_code
_entity_poly.pdbx_strand_id
1 'polypeptide(L)'
;MAKRRMFSLDVIDTDSFLDLPASSQSLYFHLGMRADDDGFVSSPKRITAMVGAAGDDLKLLIAKGFVIPFESGVCVIRDWRVNNYIQRDRYTPSIYTEEKQRLSIAENGRYSYMDTQCIQDVSKSDTQVREELSLIHISEPTRRT
;
A
#
# COMPACT_ATOMS: atom_id res chain seq x y z
N MET A 1 -5.48 -14.27 15.15
CA MET A 1 -5.46 -12.96 14.49
C MET A 1 -5.65 -11.87 15.52
N ALA A 2 -4.90 -10.79 15.38
CA ALA A 2 -5.01 -9.66 16.30
C ALA A 2 -6.36 -8.97 16.15
N LYS A 3 -6.88 -8.46 17.24
CA LYS A 3 -8.16 -7.73 17.24
C LYS A 3 -7.97 -6.23 17.29
N ARG A 4 -6.73 -5.77 17.39
CA ARG A 4 -6.40 -4.35 17.47
C ARG A 4 -5.26 -4.05 16.52
N ARG A 5 -5.33 -2.88 15.90
CA ARG A 5 -4.26 -2.38 15.04
C ARG A 5 -4.07 -0.90 15.33
N MET A 6 -2.90 -0.41 15.01
CA MET A 6 -2.56 1.00 15.21
C MET A 6 -2.48 1.72 13.88
N PHE A 7 -2.76 3.02 13.92
CA PHE A 7 -2.60 3.88 12.76
C PHE A 7 -1.85 5.13 13.20
N SER A 8 -0.83 5.49 12.44
CA SER A 8 0.06 6.58 12.80
C SER A 8 -0.43 7.89 12.19
N LEU A 9 -0.36 8.97 12.96
CA LEU A 9 -0.63 10.30 12.42
C LEU A 9 0.35 10.65 11.31
N ASP A 10 1.53 10.03 11.30
CA ASP A 10 2.50 10.25 10.23
C ASP A 10 1.95 9.82 8.86
N VAL A 11 0.94 8.97 8.86
CA VAL A 11 0.30 8.49 7.63
C VAL A 11 -1.03 9.20 7.40
N ILE A 12 -1.91 9.19 8.41
CA ILE A 12 -3.30 9.63 8.21
C ILE A 12 -3.45 11.14 8.29
N ASP A 13 -2.45 11.85 8.81
CA ASP A 13 -2.52 13.30 8.95
C ASP A 13 -1.75 14.01 7.84
N THR A 14 -1.53 13.33 6.72
CA THR A 14 -0.88 13.90 5.54
C THR A 14 -1.91 14.46 4.58
N ASP A 15 -1.51 15.45 3.81
CA ASP A 15 -2.41 16.03 2.80
C ASP A 15 -2.88 14.98 1.82
N SER A 16 -2.00 14.05 1.45
CA SER A 16 -2.34 13.00 0.50
C SER A 16 -3.48 12.12 1.02
N PHE A 17 -3.43 11.77 2.32
CA PHE A 17 -4.48 10.95 2.91
C PHE A 17 -5.76 11.75 3.12
N LEU A 18 -5.63 12.98 3.61
CA LEU A 18 -6.79 13.81 3.93
C LEU A 18 -7.53 14.27 2.67
N ASP A 19 -6.85 14.29 1.54
CA ASP A 19 -7.49 14.62 0.26
C ASP A 19 -8.35 13.46 -0.28
N LEU A 20 -8.23 12.28 0.30
CA LEU A 20 -9.08 11.16 -0.10
C LEU A 20 -10.52 11.40 0.31
N PRO A 21 -11.49 10.90 -0.47
CA PRO A 21 -12.89 10.90 -0.02
C PRO A 21 -13.01 10.16 1.30
N ALA A 22 -13.99 10.56 2.11
CA ALA A 22 -14.20 9.92 3.42
C ALA A 22 -14.41 8.41 3.29
N SER A 23 -15.06 7.97 2.22
CA SER A 23 -15.28 6.54 2.00
C SER A 23 -13.98 5.80 1.75
N SER A 24 -13.02 6.42 1.04
CA SER A 24 -11.71 5.82 0.83
C SER A 24 -10.91 5.77 2.12
N GLN A 25 -10.97 6.85 2.91
CA GLN A 25 -10.30 6.87 4.21
C GLN A 25 -10.86 5.78 5.12
N SER A 26 -12.18 5.65 5.16
CA SER A 26 -12.83 4.60 5.95
C SER A 26 -12.40 3.22 5.51
N LEU A 27 -12.34 2.99 4.20
CA LEU A 27 -11.91 1.71 3.66
C LEU A 27 -10.47 1.39 4.09
N TYR A 28 -9.59 2.39 4.09
CA TYR A 28 -8.21 2.20 4.51
C TYR A 28 -8.15 1.63 5.94
N PHE A 29 -8.92 2.20 6.84
CA PHE A 29 -8.96 1.72 8.23
C PHE A 29 -9.50 0.30 8.33
N HIS A 30 -10.53 -0.01 7.55
CA HIS A 30 -11.09 -1.37 7.55
C HIS A 30 -10.12 -2.39 7.00
N LEU A 31 -9.37 -2.03 5.96
CA LEU A 31 -8.35 -2.92 5.41
C LEU A 31 -7.24 -3.14 6.43
N GLY A 32 -6.78 -2.08 7.07
CA GLY A 32 -5.72 -2.18 8.07
C GLY A 32 -6.12 -3.04 9.25
N MET A 33 -7.38 -2.94 9.69
CA MET A 33 -7.86 -3.74 10.82
C MET A 33 -7.87 -5.24 10.50
N ARG A 34 -8.01 -5.60 9.23
CA ARG A 34 -8.13 -7.00 8.81
C ARG A 34 -6.85 -7.55 8.18
N ALA A 35 -5.78 -6.77 8.26
CA ALA A 35 -4.48 -7.20 7.73
C ALA A 35 -3.80 -8.18 8.69
N ASP A 36 -2.91 -9.01 8.15
CA ASP A 36 -2.11 -9.89 8.99
C ASP A 36 -0.95 -9.09 9.62
N ASP A 37 -0.06 -9.79 10.33
CA ASP A 37 1.02 -9.10 11.06
C ASP A 37 2.05 -8.45 10.15
N ASP A 38 2.04 -8.76 8.87
CA ASP A 38 2.91 -8.13 7.87
C ASP A 38 2.17 -7.09 7.02
N GLY A 39 0.88 -6.90 7.26
CA GLY A 39 0.10 -5.90 6.57
C GLY A 39 -0.62 -6.40 5.32
N PHE A 40 -0.63 -7.71 5.08
CA PHE A 40 -1.31 -8.27 3.92
C PHE A 40 -2.79 -8.47 4.19
N VAL A 41 -3.60 -8.13 3.19
CA VAL A 41 -5.06 -8.28 3.24
C VAL A 41 -5.46 -9.28 2.16
N SER A 42 -6.07 -10.38 2.58
CA SER A 42 -6.35 -11.50 1.65
C SER A 42 -7.46 -11.20 0.67
N SER A 43 -8.44 -10.41 1.04
CA SER A 43 -9.65 -10.22 0.23
C SER A 43 -10.08 -8.76 0.22
N PRO A 44 -9.28 -7.86 -0.37
CA PRO A 44 -9.61 -6.43 -0.33
C PRO A 44 -10.95 -6.11 -1.00
N LYS A 45 -11.28 -6.80 -2.10
CA LYS A 45 -12.56 -6.54 -2.77
C LYS A 45 -13.74 -6.97 -1.93
N ARG A 46 -13.61 -8.07 -1.22
CA ARG A 46 -14.68 -8.55 -0.34
C ARG A 46 -14.90 -7.59 0.82
N ILE A 47 -13.80 -7.09 1.39
CA ILE A 47 -13.89 -6.13 2.47
C ILE A 47 -14.55 -4.84 1.98
N THR A 48 -14.16 -4.38 0.79
CA THR A 48 -14.76 -3.19 0.19
C THR A 48 -16.28 -3.31 0.10
N ALA A 49 -16.76 -4.44 -0.41
CA ALA A 49 -18.20 -4.68 -0.52
C ALA A 49 -18.85 -4.78 0.86
N MET A 50 -18.18 -5.45 1.79
CA MET A 50 -18.74 -5.72 3.12
C MET A 50 -18.94 -4.45 3.93
N VAL A 51 -18.07 -3.47 3.79
CA VAL A 51 -18.15 -2.23 4.55
C VAL A 51 -18.95 -1.14 3.82
N GLY A 52 -19.49 -1.45 2.65
CA GLY A 52 -20.31 -0.50 1.89
C GLY A 52 -19.52 0.53 1.11
N ALA A 53 -18.24 0.31 0.92
CA ALA A 53 -17.44 1.21 0.08
C ALA A 53 -17.61 0.85 -1.40
N ALA A 54 -17.28 1.78 -2.27
CA ALA A 54 -17.34 1.55 -3.70
C ALA A 54 -16.02 0.95 -4.20
N GLY A 55 -16.08 0.26 -5.33
CA GLY A 55 -14.87 -0.25 -5.96
C GLY A 55 -13.87 0.84 -6.29
N ASP A 56 -14.36 2.03 -6.59
CA ASP A 56 -13.49 3.17 -6.88
C ASP A 56 -12.70 3.62 -5.64
N ASP A 57 -13.23 3.39 -4.45
CA ASP A 57 -12.50 3.72 -3.22
C ASP A 57 -11.24 2.88 -3.09
N LEU A 58 -11.33 1.60 -3.41
CA LEU A 58 -10.15 0.74 -3.40
C LEU A 58 -9.16 1.13 -4.49
N LYS A 59 -9.67 1.43 -5.69
CA LYS A 59 -8.81 1.86 -6.80
C LYS A 59 -8.08 3.13 -6.46
N LEU A 60 -8.72 4.05 -5.77
CA LEU A 60 -8.10 5.31 -5.38
C LEU A 60 -6.98 5.09 -4.36
N LEU A 61 -7.20 4.20 -3.40
CA LEU A 61 -6.15 3.86 -2.43
C LEU A 61 -4.94 3.26 -3.13
N ILE A 62 -5.18 2.42 -4.14
CA ILE A 62 -4.09 1.83 -4.92
C ILE A 62 -3.40 2.91 -5.75
N ALA A 63 -4.16 3.77 -6.40
CA ALA A 63 -3.59 4.82 -7.26
C ALA A 63 -2.75 5.80 -6.46
N LYS A 64 -3.16 6.11 -5.24
CA LYS A 64 -2.41 7.02 -4.37
C LYS A 64 -1.26 6.33 -3.64
N GLY A 65 -1.15 5.01 -3.79
CA GLY A 65 -0.03 4.27 -3.23
C GLY A 65 -0.21 3.82 -1.80
N PHE A 66 -1.35 4.03 -1.17
CA PHE A 66 -1.57 3.59 0.21
C PHE A 66 -1.70 2.08 0.33
N VAL A 67 -2.09 1.42 -0.76
CA VAL A 67 -2.26 -0.02 -0.83
C VAL A 67 -1.53 -0.52 -2.07
N ILE A 68 -0.77 -1.58 -1.93
CA ILE A 68 -0.03 -2.19 -3.04
C ILE A 68 -0.73 -3.50 -3.41
N PRO A 69 -1.28 -3.61 -4.63
CA PRO A 69 -1.97 -4.84 -5.04
C PRO A 69 -1.00 -5.85 -5.63
N PHE A 70 -1.42 -7.12 -5.59
CA PHE A 70 -0.68 -8.22 -6.22
C PHE A 70 -1.61 -8.97 -7.16
N GLU A 71 -1.01 -9.67 -8.11
CA GLU A 71 -1.78 -10.43 -9.11
C GLU A 71 -2.65 -11.50 -8.48
N SER A 72 -2.23 -12.01 -7.32
CA SER A 72 -2.97 -13.05 -6.61
C SER A 72 -4.29 -12.55 -6.00
N GLY A 73 -4.56 -11.25 -6.07
CA GLY A 73 -5.75 -10.66 -5.47
C GLY A 73 -5.54 -10.19 -4.05
N VAL A 74 -4.37 -10.41 -3.51
CA VAL A 74 -3.97 -9.95 -2.19
C VAL A 74 -3.43 -8.54 -2.31
N CYS A 75 -3.53 -7.74 -1.26
CA CYS A 75 -2.86 -6.45 -1.22
C CYS A 75 -2.13 -6.29 0.10
N VAL A 76 -1.25 -5.30 0.16
CA VAL A 76 -0.52 -4.98 1.39
C VAL A 76 -0.64 -3.49 1.66
N ILE A 77 -0.73 -3.15 2.94
CA ILE A 77 -0.74 -1.74 3.37
C ILE A 77 0.69 -1.22 3.27
N ARG A 78 0.92 -0.23 2.41
CA ARG A 78 2.26 0.30 2.17
C ARG A 78 2.95 0.78 3.43
N ASP A 79 2.21 1.48 4.27
CA ASP A 79 2.77 2.09 5.49
C ASP A 79 2.53 1.22 6.73
N TRP A 80 2.42 -0.09 6.53
CA TRP A 80 2.11 -1.00 7.62
C TRP A 80 3.09 -0.87 8.78
N ARG A 81 4.38 -0.86 8.48
CA ARG A 81 5.40 -0.82 9.52
C ARG A 81 5.52 0.55 10.18
N VAL A 82 5.01 1.59 9.52
CA VAL A 82 4.89 2.91 10.14
C VAL A 82 3.74 2.90 11.15
N ASN A 83 2.63 2.26 10.78
CA ASN A 83 1.43 2.20 11.60
C ASN A 83 1.56 1.24 12.77
N ASN A 84 2.22 0.10 12.57
CA ASN A 84 2.21 -0.98 13.55
C ASN A 84 3.61 -1.48 13.84
N TYR A 85 3.86 -1.69 15.12
CA TYR A 85 5.04 -2.39 15.59
C TYR A 85 4.57 -3.64 16.33
N ILE A 86 5.02 -4.82 15.87
CA ILE A 86 4.60 -6.08 16.47
C ILE A 86 5.81 -6.70 17.14
N GLN A 87 5.67 -6.98 18.44
CA GLN A 87 6.76 -7.56 19.21
C GLN A 87 7.07 -8.95 18.67
N ARG A 88 8.36 -9.30 18.72
CA ARG A 88 8.84 -10.55 18.12
C ARG A 88 8.10 -11.77 18.66
N ASP A 89 7.81 -11.78 19.94
CA ASP A 89 7.15 -12.92 20.57
C ASP A 89 5.68 -13.06 20.17
N ARG A 90 5.08 -12.03 19.61
CA ARG A 90 3.69 -12.03 19.16
C ARG A 90 3.56 -12.08 17.65
N TYR A 91 4.66 -11.99 16.95
CA TYR A 91 4.65 -11.90 15.50
C TYR A 91 4.39 -13.25 14.86
N THR A 92 3.44 -13.29 13.94
CA THR A 92 3.15 -14.46 13.12
C THR A 92 3.44 -14.11 11.67
N PRO A 93 4.42 -14.77 11.03
CA PRO A 93 4.74 -14.47 9.64
C PRO A 93 3.55 -14.65 8.71
N SER A 94 3.49 -13.84 7.68
CA SER A 94 2.44 -13.93 6.67
C SER A 94 2.54 -15.24 5.90
N ILE A 95 1.39 -15.75 5.48
CA ILE A 95 1.36 -16.91 4.58
C ILE A 95 1.68 -16.48 3.14
N TYR A 96 1.67 -15.19 2.85
CA TYR A 96 1.92 -14.65 1.50
C TYR A 96 3.40 -14.41 1.29
N THR A 97 4.18 -15.50 1.35
CA THR A 97 5.64 -15.40 1.31
C THR A 97 6.17 -14.94 -0.04
N GLU A 98 5.53 -15.34 -1.14
CA GLU A 98 5.95 -14.93 -2.47
C GLU A 98 5.75 -13.44 -2.67
N GLU A 99 4.59 -12.95 -2.25
CA GLU A 99 4.28 -11.53 -2.34
C GLU A 99 5.23 -10.71 -1.49
N LYS A 100 5.52 -11.20 -0.30
CA LYS A 100 6.41 -10.51 0.63
C LYS A 100 7.83 -10.40 0.06
N GLN A 101 8.28 -11.40 -0.67
CA GLN A 101 9.60 -11.38 -1.28
C GLN A 101 9.74 -10.29 -2.34
N ARG A 102 8.63 -9.84 -2.89
CA ARG A 102 8.63 -8.77 -3.90
C ARG A 102 8.62 -7.38 -3.30
N LEU A 103 8.63 -7.29 -1.99
CA LEU A 103 8.63 -6.00 -1.29
C LEU A 103 10.01 -5.70 -0.74
N SER A 104 10.39 -4.42 -0.79
CA SER A 104 11.54 -3.92 -0.05
C SER A 104 11.02 -2.98 1.03
N ILE A 105 11.83 -2.81 2.07
CA ILE A 105 11.46 -1.96 3.20
C ILE A 105 12.41 -0.77 3.21
N ALA A 106 11.86 0.43 3.08
CA ALA A 106 12.66 1.65 3.14
C ALA A 106 13.04 1.97 4.58
N GLU A 107 13.95 2.91 4.75
CA GLU A 107 14.41 3.32 6.09
C GLU A 107 13.26 3.79 6.95
N ASN A 108 12.29 4.46 6.36
CA ASN A 108 11.12 4.94 7.10
C ASN A 108 10.10 3.85 7.39
N GLY A 109 10.37 2.59 7.00
CA GLY A 109 9.47 1.47 7.23
C GLY A 109 8.44 1.25 6.15
N ARG A 110 8.45 2.05 5.11
CA ARG A 110 7.47 1.96 4.03
C ARG A 110 7.81 0.83 3.09
N TYR A 111 6.82 0.04 2.72
CA TYR A 111 6.99 -1.01 1.71
C TYR A 111 7.07 -0.40 0.32
N SER A 112 7.83 -1.06 -0.54
CA SER A 112 7.99 -0.67 -1.92
C SER A 112 8.01 -1.94 -2.76
N TYR A 113 7.32 -1.92 -3.90
CA TYR A 113 7.24 -3.10 -4.75
C TYR A 113 8.51 -3.21 -5.58
N MET A 114 9.21 -4.34 -5.44
CA MET A 114 10.40 -4.63 -6.23
C MET A 114 10.00 -5.45 -7.43
N ASP A 115 9.79 -4.82 -8.54
CA ASP A 115 9.48 -5.51 -9.78
C ASP A 115 10.64 -5.32 -10.73
N THR A 116 11.61 -6.22 -10.65
CA THR A 116 12.80 -6.10 -11.48
C THR A 116 12.47 -6.22 -12.95
N GLN A 117 11.47 -7.00 -13.28
CA GLN A 117 11.07 -7.11 -14.67
C GLN A 117 10.45 -5.83 -15.19
N CYS A 118 9.60 -5.23 -14.40
CA CYS A 118 9.04 -3.94 -14.75
C CYS A 118 10.12 -2.89 -14.89
N ILE A 119 11.09 -2.94 -14.02
CA ILE A 119 12.20 -2.00 -14.10
C ILE A 119 12.96 -2.19 -15.40
N GLN A 120 13.20 -3.43 -15.79
CA GLN A 120 13.88 -3.71 -17.04
C GLN A 120 13.07 -3.22 -18.24
N ASP A 121 11.78 -3.46 -18.20
CA ASP A 121 10.92 -3.01 -19.27
C ASP A 121 10.91 -1.50 -19.37
N VAL A 122 10.83 -0.83 -18.24
CA VAL A 122 10.87 0.61 -18.21
C VAL A 122 12.17 1.13 -18.76
N SER A 123 13.28 0.52 -18.39
CA SER A 123 14.56 0.97 -18.88
C SER A 123 14.69 0.79 -20.38
N LYS A 124 14.00 -0.18 -20.93
CA LYS A 124 14.00 -0.35 -22.37
C LYS A 124 13.10 0.65 -23.05
N SER A 125 11.98 0.91 -22.47
CA SER A 125 11.03 1.75 -23.13
C SER A 125 11.22 3.17 -22.81
N ASP A 126 11.69 3.53 -21.90
CA ASP A 126 11.51 4.79 -21.51
C ASP A 126 12.29 5.60 -21.35
N THR A 127 12.33 5.32 -21.12
CA THR A 127 12.67 5.96 -20.87
C THR A 127 11.88 6.94 -20.81
N GLN A 128 11.13 7.08 -20.71
CA GLN A 128 10.32 7.75 -20.58
C GLN A 128 9.59 7.91 -19.50
N VAL A 129 9.48 7.79 -19.06
CA VAL A 129 8.69 7.87 -18.17
C VAL A 129 8.85 8.38 -16.99
N ARG A 130 9.20 8.56 -16.89
CA ARG A 130 9.24 8.95 -16.32
C ARG A 130 9.28 9.74 -15.95
N GLU A 131 9.55 9.83 -15.95
CA GLU A 131 9.39 10.38 -16.14
C GLU A 131 8.68 10.59 -15.74
N GLU A 132 8.29 10.46 -15.80
CA GLU A 132 7.56 10.56 -15.88
C GLU A 132 7.31 10.48 -15.00
N LEU A 133 7.24 10.44 -14.67
CA LEU A 133 6.91 10.30 -14.45
C LEU A 133 7.21 10.55 -13.76
N SER A 134 7.50 10.77 -13.42
CA SER A 134 7.72 10.99 -13.50
C SER A 134 7.44 11.10 -13.08
N LEU A 135 7.40 11.36 -12.94
CA LEU A 135 7.09 11.54 -13.22
C LEU A 135 6.79 11.46 -12.56
N ILE A 136 6.77 11.54 -12.28
CA ILE A 136 6.47 11.46 -12.40
C ILE A 136 6.62 11.60 -11.81
N HIS A 137 6.51 12.10 -11.03
CA HIS A 137 6.52 12.15 -11.19
C HIS A 137 6.71 12.46 -10.78
N ILE A 138 6.84 12.64 -10.24
CA ILE A 138 6.98 12.95 -10.58
C ILE A 138 7.16 13.28 -10.28
N SER A 139 7.13 13.56 -9.59
CA SER A 139 7.31 13.81 -10.05
C SER A 139 7.37 14.19 -9.70
N GLU A 140 7.25 14.40 -9.11
CA GLU A 140 7.28 14.78 -9.48
C GLU A 140 7.51 15.21 -9.32
N PRO A 141 7.41 15.41 -8.84
CA PRO A 141 7.47 15.85 -9.36
C PRO A 141 7.58 16.24 -9.21
N THR A 142 7.56 16.55 -8.67
CA THR A 142 7.59 16.85 -9.25
C THR A 142 7.66 17.18 -9.26
N ARG A 143 7.56 17.34 -8.74
CA ARG A 143 7.43 17.48 -9.34
C ARG A 143 7.79 17.77 -9.51
N ARG A 144 7.81 18.18 -8.94
CA ARG A 144 7.75 18.26 -9.63
C ARG A 144 8.09 18.40 -9.84
N THR A 145 7.82 18.86 -9.45
CA THR A 145 7.83 18.80 -10.18
C THR A 145 7.88 18.83 -10.39
#